data_aa000723f1ca216834d6e4fd6b12cce7
#
_entry.id   aa000723f1ca216834d6e4fd6b12cce7
#
_cell.length_a   1.000
_cell.length_b   1.000
_cell.length_c   1.000
_cell.angle_alpha   90.00
_cell.angle_beta   90.00
_cell.angle_gamma   90.00
#
_symmetry.space_group_name_H-M   'P 1'
#
loop_
_entity.id
_entity.type
_entity.pdbx_description
1 polymer ?
#
loop_
_entity_poly.entity_id
_entity_poly.type
_entity_poly.pdbx_seq_one_letter_code
_entity_poly.pdbx_strand_id
1 'polypeptide(L)'
;MESNYFSFEKLAVWQESRHLVKEIYILLRNFPTEEKYALCDQIRRAVVSVPSNIAEGAGRMSNKEKSHFVEIAFGSLMEVYCQIQIACDLDYISEEQLSTIRNRILRISKMLNALRKSFQ
;
A
#
# COMPACT_ATOMS: atom_id res chain seq x y z
N MET A 1 -20.80 -4.76 16.20
CA MET A 1 -21.45 -5.00 14.92
C MET A 1 -20.66 -4.37 13.80
N GLU A 2 -20.41 -5.12 12.78
CA GLU A 2 -19.70 -4.67 11.64
C GLU A 2 -20.60 -4.06 10.60
N SER A 3 -20.18 -2.92 10.04
CA SER A 3 -20.97 -2.20 9.08
C SER A 3 -20.16 -2.07 7.80
N ASN A 4 -20.38 -2.98 6.85
CA ASN A 4 -19.71 -2.97 5.57
C ASN A 4 -20.69 -2.49 4.52
N TYR A 5 -20.58 -1.20 4.16
CA TYR A 5 -21.49 -0.58 3.21
C TYR A 5 -21.20 -0.96 1.77
N PHE A 6 -19.93 -1.20 1.44
CA PHE A 6 -19.51 -1.48 0.07
C PHE A 6 -18.63 -2.72 0.04
N SER A 7 -18.61 -3.39 -1.12
CA SER A 7 -17.93 -4.68 -1.26
C SER A 7 -16.44 -4.63 -0.96
N PHE A 8 -15.75 -3.54 -1.31
CA PHE A 8 -14.31 -3.46 -1.07
C PHE A 8 -13.96 -3.50 0.40
N GLU A 9 -14.86 -3.07 1.28
CA GLU A 9 -14.60 -3.05 2.72
C GLU A 9 -14.43 -4.44 3.30
N LYS A 10 -14.94 -5.47 2.61
CA LYS A 10 -14.83 -6.86 3.02
C LYS A 10 -13.52 -7.50 2.53
N LEU A 11 -12.81 -6.87 1.62
CA LEU A 11 -11.59 -7.43 1.08
C LEU A 11 -10.46 -7.37 2.10
N ALA A 12 -9.90 -8.53 2.42
CA ALA A 12 -8.79 -8.62 3.36
C ALA A 12 -7.60 -7.78 2.89
N VAL A 13 -7.32 -7.77 1.58
CA VAL A 13 -6.20 -7.00 1.03
C VAL A 13 -6.40 -5.51 1.21
N TRP A 14 -7.64 -5.03 1.13
CA TRP A 14 -7.94 -3.61 1.38
C TRP A 14 -7.67 -3.26 2.84
N GLN A 15 -8.12 -4.10 3.75
CA GLN A 15 -7.90 -3.89 5.18
C GLN A 15 -6.41 -3.92 5.53
N GLU A 16 -5.67 -4.87 4.98
CA GLU A 16 -4.21 -4.93 5.17
C GLU A 16 -3.51 -3.69 4.63
N SER A 17 -3.97 -3.20 3.48
CA SER A 17 -3.41 -1.99 2.88
C SER A 17 -3.67 -0.76 3.74
N ARG A 18 -4.84 -0.66 4.36
CA ARG A 18 -5.15 0.42 5.31
C ARG A 18 -4.19 0.40 6.50
N HIS A 19 -3.91 -0.79 7.03
CA HIS A 19 -2.97 -0.93 8.13
C HIS A 19 -1.57 -0.48 7.70
N LEU A 20 -1.17 -0.79 6.48
CA LEU A 20 0.12 -0.34 5.96
C LEU A 20 0.18 1.18 5.90
N VAL A 21 -0.90 1.84 5.45
CA VAL A 21 -0.96 3.31 5.43
C VAL A 21 -0.70 3.87 6.82
N LYS A 22 -1.38 3.33 7.82
CA LYS A 22 -1.23 3.80 9.20
C LYS A 22 0.20 3.61 9.71
N GLU A 23 0.77 2.43 9.47
CA GLU A 23 2.15 2.13 9.89
C GLU A 23 3.15 3.09 9.23
N ILE A 24 2.98 3.33 7.94
CA ILE A 24 3.87 4.23 7.19
C ILE A 24 3.76 5.66 7.72
N TYR A 25 2.54 6.15 7.95
CA TYR A 25 2.36 7.51 8.48
C TYR A 25 3.03 7.69 9.84
N ILE A 26 2.92 6.67 10.71
CA ILE A 26 3.58 6.71 12.00
C ILE A 26 5.11 6.73 11.83
N LEU A 27 5.62 5.91 10.92
CA LEU A 27 7.05 5.82 10.65
C LEU A 27 7.60 7.16 10.15
N LEU A 28 6.86 7.85 9.29
CA LEU A 28 7.28 9.11 8.69
C LEU A 28 7.41 10.25 9.70
N ARG A 29 6.78 10.12 10.87
CA ARG A 29 6.86 11.16 11.91
C ARG A 29 8.28 11.42 12.39
N ASN A 30 9.16 10.43 12.25
CA ASN A 30 10.54 10.51 12.71
C ASN A 30 11.53 10.86 11.60
N PHE A 31 11.04 11.13 10.39
CA PHE A 31 11.90 11.56 9.29
C PHE A 31 12.35 13.00 9.50
N PRO A 32 13.52 13.38 8.95
CA PRO A 32 13.97 14.78 9.03
C PRO A 32 12.95 15.76 8.46
N THR A 33 12.85 16.92 9.07
CA THR A 33 11.89 17.97 8.64
C THR A 33 12.07 18.34 7.17
N GLU A 34 13.31 18.33 6.68
CA GLU A 34 13.63 18.65 5.28
C GLU A 34 13.02 17.69 4.28
N GLU A 35 12.63 16.47 4.72
CA GLU A 35 11.98 15.49 3.83
C GLU A 35 10.47 15.59 3.82
N LYS A 36 9.90 16.46 4.64
CA LYS A 36 8.43 16.53 4.79
C LYS A 36 7.70 16.72 3.47
N TYR A 37 8.22 17.57 2.61
CA TYR A 37 7.62 17.87 1.30
C TYR A 37 8.37 17.23 0.15
N ALA A 38 9.29 16.35 0.43
CA ALA A 38 10.06 15.61 -0.56
C ALA A 38 9.76 14.12 -0.43
N LEU A 39 10.67 13.35 0.17
CA LEU A 39 10.50 11.89 0.28
C LEU A 39 9.23 11.49 1.04
N CYS A 40 8.94 12.15 2.16
CA CYS A 40 7.74 11.84 2.93
C CYS A 40 6.47 12.05 2.12
N ASP A 41 6.40 13.12 1.33
CA ASP A 41 5.23 13.38 0.50
C ASP A 41 5.03 12.30 -0.55
N GLN A 42 6.12 11.86 -1.19
CA GLN A 42 6.08 10.78 -2.18
C GLN A 42 5.63 9.46 -1.56
N ILE A 43 6.15 9.13 -0.39
CA ILE A 43 5.77 7.88 0.30
C ILE A 43 4.30 7.91 0.68
N ARG A 44 3.81 9.04 1.22
CA ARG A 44 2.40 9.19 1.58
C ARG A 44 1.49 8.98 0.38
N ARG A 45 1.82 9.59 -0.75
CA ARG A 45 1.01 9.45 -1.97
C ARG A 45 1.00 8.00 -2.46
N ALA A 46 2.16 7.36 -2.47
CA ALA A 46 2.26 5.99 -2.95
C ALA A 46 1.49 5.03 -2.06
N VAL A 47 1.62 5.15 -0.75
CA VAL A 47 0.98 4.20 0.17
C VAL A 47 -0.54 4.35 0.18
N VAL A 48 -1.06 5.57 0.11
CA VAL A 48 -2.51 5.81 0.04
C VAL A 48 -3.08 5.30 -1.27
N SER A 49 -2.30 5.35 -2.35
CA SER A 49 -2.71 4.85 -3.66
C SER A 49 -3.01 3.36 -3.65
N VAL A 50 -2.39 2.57 -2.76
CA VAL A 50 -2.63 1.13 -2.71
C VAL A 50 -4.09 0.81 -2.36
N PRO A 51 -4.61 1.19 -1.19
CA PRO A 51 -6.01 0.90 -0.87
C PRO A 51 -6.99 1.67 -1.76
N SER A 52 -6.62 2.87 -2.21
CA SER A 52 -7.50 3.66 -3.08
C SER A 52 -7.77 2.95 -4.39
N ASN A 53 -6.76 2.35 -5.01
CA ASN A 53 -6.93 1.63 -6.27
C ASN A 53 -7.62 0.28 -6.08
N ILE A 54 -7.42 -0.37 -4.94
CA ILE A 54 -8.16 -1.60 -4.62
C ILE A 54 -9.66 -1.28 -4.55
N ALA A 55 -10.02 -0.23 -3.85
CA ALA A 55 -11.43 0.18 -3.70
C ALA A 55 -12.02 0.58 -5.04
N GLU A 56 -11.29 1.36 -5.82
CA GLU A 56 -11.77 1.82 -7.13
C GLU A 56 -11.97 0.67 -8.08
N GLY A 57 -11.05 -0.29 -8.11
CA GLY A 57 -11.16 -1.47 -8.94
C GLY A 57 -12.36 -2.34 -8.58
N ALA A 58 -12.65 -2.46 -7.29
CA ALA A 58 -13.81 -3.24 -6.83
C ALA A 58 -15.13 -2.65 -7.34
N GLY A 59 -15.15 -1.36 -7.65
CA GLY A 59 -16.34 -0.69 -8.19
C GLY A 59 -16.47 -0.76 -9.70
N ARG A 60 -15.50 -1.35 -10.41
CA ARG A 60 -15.58 -1.44 -11.86
C ARG A 60 -16.46 -2.61 -12.29
N MET A 61 -17.00 -2.54 -13.52
CA MET A 61 -17.96 -3.53 -14.02
C MET A 61 -17.29 -4.71 -14.68
N SER A 62 -16.20 -4.51 -15.42
CA SER A 62 -15.54 -5.58 -16.15
C SER A 62 -14.36 -6.15 -15.39
N ASN A 63 -14.09 -7.44 -15.59
CA ASN A 63 -12.91 -8.08 -15.00
C ASN A 63 -11.62 -7.48 -15.52
N LYS A 64 -11.62 -7.03 -16.77
CA LYS A 64 -10.45 -6.37 -17.36
C LYS A 64 -10.12 -5.09 -16.60
N GLU A 65 -11.12 -4.27 -16.29
CA GLU A 65 -10.90 -3.03 -15.53
C GLU A 65 -10.53 -3.32 -14.10
N LYS A 66 -11.18 -4.31 -13.47
CA LYS A 66 -10.84 -4.71 -12.10
C LYS A 66 -9.37 -5.14 -12.01
N SER A 67 -8.93 -5.96 -12.95
CA SER A 67 -7.54 -6.42 -13.02
C SER A 67 -6.57 -5.25 -13.21
N HIS A 68 -6.94 -4.29 -14.04
CA HIS A 68 -6.13 -3.10 -14.29
C HIS A 68 -5.87 -2.30 -13.01
N PHE A 69 -6.91 -2.08 -12.20
CA PHE A 69 -6.76 -1.33 -10.95
C PHE A 69 -5.94 -2.09 -9.92
N VAL A 70 -6.02 -3.42 -9.91
CA VAL A 70 -5.16 -4.23 -9.05
C VAL A 70 -3.69 -4.07 -9.46
N GLU A 71 -3.42 -4.01 -10.76
CA GLU A 71 -2.06 -3.79 -11.26
C GLU A 71 -1.52 -2.42 -10.84
N ILE A 72 -2.37 -1.39 -10.89
CA ILE A 72 -1.97 -0.04 -10.42
C ILE A 72 -1.64 -0.09 -8.93
N ALA A 73 -2.48 -0.76 -8.14
CA ALA A 73 -2.23 -0.90 -6.70
C ALA A 73 -0.91 -1.62 -6.44
N PHE A 74 -0.62 -2.68 -7.21
CA PHE A 74 0.64 -3.41 -7.08
C PHE A 74 1.84 -2.52 -7.40
N GLY A 75 1.75 -1.72 -8.46
CA GLY A 75 2.81 -0.76 -8.81
C GLY A 75 3.05 0.26 -7.70
N SER A 76 1.97 0.76 -7.10
CA SER A 76 2.07 1.70 -5.98
C SER A 76 2.74 1.04 -4.78
N LEU A 77 2.43 -0.23 -4.52
CA LEU A 77 3.05 -0.98 -3.42
C LEU A 77 4.56 -1.13 -3.65
N MET A 78 4.96 -1.40 -4.89
CA MET A 78 6.38 -1.49 -5.24
C MET A 78 7.08 -0.15 -5.08
N GLU A 79 6.39 0.93 -5.40
CA GLU A 79 6.92 2.27 -5.19
C GLU A 79 7.17 2.55 -3.70
N VAL A 80 6.22 2.18 -2.84
CA VAL A 80 6.39 2.29 -1.39
C VAL A 80 7.62 1.53 -0.93
N TYR A 81 7.76 0.30 -1.37
CA TYR A 81 8.88 -0.54 -0.96
C TYR A 81 10.22 0.04 -1.40
N CYS A 82 10.28 0.52 -2.63
CA CYS A 82 11.46 1.19 -3.15
C CYS A 82 11.85 2.39 -2.29
N GLN A 83 10.87 3.24 -1.99
CA GLN A 83 11.12 4.48 -1.23
C GLN A 83 11.49 4.20 0.23
N ILE A 84 10.91 3.18 0.84
CA ILE A 84 11.24 2.79 2.21
C ILE A 84 12.69 2.23 2.27
N GLN A 85 13.12 1.50 1.25
CA GLN A 85 14.51 1.05 1.17
C GLN A 85 15.47 2.23 1.07
N ILE A 86 15.11 3.23 0.25
CA ILE A 86 15.90 4.46 0.15
C ILE A 86 15.99 5.15 1.51
N ALA A 87 14.88 5.21 2.24
CA ALA A 87 14.85 5.80 3.58
C ALA A 87 15.80 5.07 4.52
N CYS A 88 15.86 3.75 4.41
CA CYS A 88 16.80 2.95 5.21
C CYS A 88 18.26 3.26 4.83
N ASP A 89 18.53 3.37 3.54
CA ASP A 89 19.87 3.74 3.04
C ASP A 89 20.32 5.09 3.58
N LEU A 90 19.37 6.01 3.77
CA LEU A 90 19.63 7.35 4.29
C LEU A 90 19.63 7.40 5.83
N ASP A 91 19.50 6.26 6.47
CA ASP A 91 19.45 6.12 7.93
C ASP A 91 18.24 6.80 8.58
N TYR A 92 17.16 7.01 7.83
CA TYR A 92 15.92 7.55 8.40
C TYR A 92 15.13 6.50 9.16
N ILE A 93 15.30 5.24 8.82
CA ILE A 93 14.71 4.09 9.51
C ILE A 93 15.77 3.02 9.72
N SER A 94 15.53 2.16 10.70
CA SER A 94 16.43 1.05 11.00
C SER A 94 16.18 -0.15 10.10
N GLU A 95 17.14 -1.07 10.04
CA GLU A 95 16.95 -2.35 9.35
C GLU A 95 15.79 -3.14 9.93
N GLU A 96 15.59 -3.06 11.24
CA GLU A 96 14.48 -3.73 11.90
C GLU A 96 13.13 -3.16 11.46
N GLN A 97 13.04 -1.83 11.37
CA GLN A 97 11.82 -1.17 10.88
C GLN A 97 11.55 -1.54 9.43
N LEU A 98 12.59 -1.56 8.61
CA LEU A 98 12.48 -1.98 7.20
C LEU A 98 11.96 -3.41 7.11
N SER A 99 12.50 -4.32 7.92
CA SER A 99 12.08 -5.73 7.92
C SER A 99 10.60 -5.88 8.26
N THR A 100 10.12 -5.15 9.25
CA THR A 100 8.70 -5.17 9.65
C THR A 100 7.80 -4.73 8.49
N ILE A 101 8.15 -3.62 7.85
CA ILE A 101 7.38 -3.09 6.72
C ILE A 101 7.47 -4.05 5.53
N ARG A 102 8.65 -4.60 5.25
CA ARG A 102 8.85 -5.56 4.16
C ARG A 102 7.90 -6.75 4.30
N ASN A 103 7.78 -7.29 5.51
CA ASN A 103 6.91 -8.45 5.73
C ASN A 103 5.47 -8.16 5.42
N ARG A 104 4.97 -6.98 5.79
CA ARG A 104 3.61 -6.58 5.45
C ARG A 104 3.45 -6.37 3.95
N ILE A 105 4.42 -5.72 3.31
CA ILE A 105 4.39 -5.50 1.86
C ILE A 105 4.37 -6.83 1.11
N LEU A 106 5.20 -7.79 1.52
CA LEU A 106 5.21 -9.12 0.92
C LEU A 106 3.84 -9.78 1.00
N ARG A 107 3.22 -9.70 2.17
CA ARG A 107 1.89 -10.27 2.38
C ARG A 107 0.84 -9.63 1.47
N ILE A 108 0.83 -8.30 1.41
CA ILE A 108 -0.11 -7.57 0.55
C ILE A 108 0.14 -7.92 -0.91
N SER A 109 1.40 -8.02 -1.35
CA SER A 109 1.73 -8.36 -2.72
C SER A 109 1.16 -9.71 -3.14
N LYS A 110 1.23 -10.70 -2.26
CA LYS A 110 0.66 -12.02 -2.52
C LYS A 110 -0.87 -11.96 -2.61
N MET A 111 -1.48 -11.17 -1.74
CA MET A 111 -2.94 -10.99 -1.76
C MET A 111 -3.40 -10.26 -3.02
N LEU A 112 -2.64 -9.27 -3.49
CA LEU A 112 -2.96 -8.56 -4.73
C LEU A 112 -2.84 -9.50 -5.93
N ASN A 113 -1.82 -10.34 -5.97
CA ASN A 113 -1.66 -11.31 -7.05
C ASN A 113 -2.80 -12.31 -7.07
N ALA A 114 -3.24 -12.78 -5.90
CA ALA A 114 -4.39 -13.68 -5.81
C ALA A 114 -5.66 -13.01 -6.29
N LEU A 115 -5.87 -11.76 -5.90
CA LEU A 115 -7.04 -10.99 -6.33
C LEU A 115 -7.06 -10.80 -7.85
N ARG A 116 -5.90 -10.44 -8.42
CA ARG A 116 -5.80 -10.25 -9.86
C ARG A 116 -6.15 -11.53 -10.61
N LYS A 117 -5.63 -12.67 -10.15
CA LYS A 117 -5.92 -13.98 -10.78
C LYS A 117 -7.40 -14.31 -10.74
N SER A 118 -8.11 -13.85 -9.72
CA SER A 118 -9.55 -14.13 -9.59
C SER A 118 -10.37 -13.45 -10.69
N PHE A 119 -9.80 -12.48 -11.38
CA PHE A 119 -10.46 -11.77 -12.48
C PHE A 119 -10.06 -12.29 -13.88
N GLN A 120 -9.26 -13.32 -13.93
CA GLN A 120 -8.79 -13.89 -15.20
C GLN A 120 -9.55 -15.14 -15.61
#